data_ea14c71a1358adaccf74f292ee20c3fd
#
_entry.id   ea14c71a1358adaccf74f292ee20c3fd
#
_cell.length_a   1.000
_cell.length_b   1.000
_cell.length_c   1.000
_cell.angle_alpha   90.00
_cell.angle_beta   90.00
_cell.angle_gamma   90.00
#
_symmetry.space_group_name_H-M   'P 1'
#
loop_
_entity.id
_entity.type
_entity.pdbx_description
1 polymer ?
#
loop_
_entity_poly.entity_id
_entity_poly.type
_entity_poly.pdbx_seq_one_letter_code
_entity_poly.pdbx_strand_id
1 'polypeptide(L)'
;MRVPLDYDEPGSREIEVTLIRVRARDSPTRQGALFVNFGGPGVSPLGMLPDLALLLRLSPSEQDANIDRQRIPREFDLVAVVPRGLPGSAPFTCPQPLPIPAWLDSTVYLADWNWAGFVRDTRTFAEGCTAEPMHRHMGTYEHIRDMERARIALGEPRLNFYGVSYGTYVGASYAATFPTTTGRIVLDSVMDYSGTFESQFARHAPARHGLFKRLALERAVANPAYGLGTDQEAIMRRLTNMPSRLQGPWQAKVDSPARLAATLTLADWARDDMAGWQTDDWQALGDRLLTRAGTHRFSNDTAIDGEIRAAAIALASPLRAGPGARSDLSAYYAVVCGDTPWRKDIGDLRTMANTIAATYPTGGGAPVTVGLICRHWQSTPRPAASMASLAQAPAMLMLQAEFDPATPLEGALNAFDVSPGSRLVAVRGMYGHGVFGMSATPCAEQSVARFLLTGVLPTERFSYCDYVPSPAVRARRDEGEERTLHEVREDLRARLADS
;
A
#
# COMPACT_ATOMS: atom_id res chain seq x y z
N MET A 1 4.53 -17.69 19.47
CA MET A 1 3.60 -18.80 19.77
C MET A 1 3.77 -19.91 18.76
N ARG A 2 3.44 -21.17 19.16
CA ARG A 2 3.44 -22.30 18.23
C ARG A 2 2.06 -22.49 17.63
N VAL A 3 2.00 -22.75 16.33
CA VAL A 3 0.79 -22.98 15.56
C VAL A 3 1.00 -24.14 14.57
N PRO A 4 -0.03 -24.87 14.17
CA PRO A 4 0.09 -25.89 13.13
C PRO A 4 0.57 -25.26 11.81
N LEU A 5 1.42 -25.97 11.07
CA LEU A 5 1.76 -25.57 9.70
C LEU A 5 0.51 -25.61 8.82
N ASP A 6 -0.21 -26.72 8.85
CA ASP A 6 -1.49 -26.91 8.18
C ASP A 6 -2.61 -27.12 9.20
N TYR A 7 -3.61 -26.23 9.17
CA TYR A 7 -4.75 -26.31 10.08
C TYR A 7 -5.76 -27.40 9.73
N ASP A 8 -5.69 -27.96 8.52
CA ASP A 8 -6.60 -29.02 8.08
C ASP A 8 -5.99 -30.42 8.27
N GLU A 9 -4.68 -30.49 8.62
CA GLU A 9 -4.00 -31.75 8.87
C GLU A 9 -3.87 -32.02 10.38
N PRO A 10 -4.61 -32.98 10.94
CA PRO A 10 -4.43 -33.41 12.33
C PRO A 10 -3.01 -33.91 12.59
N GLY A 11 -2.33 -33.30 13.58
CA GLY A 11 -0.94 -33.66 13.89
C GLY A 11 0.10 -33.01 12.99
N SER A 12 -0.29 -32.03 12.18
CA SER A 12 0.64 -31.20 11.42
C SER A 12 1.78 -30.69 12.30
N ARG A 13 2.99 -30.64 11.75
CA ARG A 13 4.13 -30.04 12.46
C ARG A 13 3.82 -28.60 12.88
N GLU A 14 4.31 -28.21 14.02
CA GLU A 14 4.19 -26.83 14.49
C GLU A 14 5.29 -25.93 13.92
N ILE A 15 4.91 -24.68 13.70
CA ILE A 15 5.83 -23.59 13.35
C ILE A 15 5.71 -22.47 14.39
N GLU A 16 6.72 -21.60 14.44
CA GLU A 16 6.71 -20.45 15.32
C GLU A 16 6.18 -19.21 14.58
N VAL A 17 5.23 -18.51 15.23
CA VAL A 17 4.67 -17.24 14.77
C VAL A 17 4.85 -16.21 15.89
N THR A 18 5.38 -15.04 15.53
CA THR A 18 5.66 -13.94 16.46
C THR A 18 4.43 -13.08 16.67
N LEU A 19 4.20 -12.70 17.93
CA LEU A 19 3.28 -11.62 18.31
C LEU A 19 4.09 -10.41 18.77
N ILE A 20 3.68 -9.23 18.33
CA ILE A 20 4.10 -7.96 18.92
C ILE A 20 2.94 -7.33 19.67
N ARG A 21 3.20 -6.77 20.88
CA ARG A 21 2.18 -6.13 21.72
C ARG A 21 2.71 -4.84 22.33
N VAL A 22 1.97 -3.77 22.12
CA VAL A 22 2.12 -2.50 22.86
C VAL A 22 1.02 -2.46 23.90
N ARG A 23 1.39 -2.52 25.18
CA ARG A 23 0.40 -2.59 26.28
C ARG A 23 -0.37 -1.29 26.46
N ALA A 24 -1.65 -1.41 26.80
CA ALA A 24 -2.47 -0.29 27.26
C ALA A 24 -1.84 0.39 28.48
N ARG A 25 -1.94 1.73 28.51
CA ARG A 25 -1.38 2.49 29.64
C ARG A 25 -2.29 2.50 30.88
N ASP A 26 -3.61 2.52 30.66
CA ASP A 26 -4.61 2.62 31.73
C ASP A 26 -5.24 1.27 31.98
N SER A 27 -4.58 0.44 32.80
CA SER A 27 -5.01 -0.92 33.08
C SER A 27 -6.43 -1.05 33.66
N PRO A 28 -6.93 -0.14 34.53
CA PRO A 28 -8.29 -0.23 35.05
C PRO A 28 -9.40 -0.04 34.01
N THR A 29 -9.11 0.69 32.92
CA THR A 29 -10.07 0.96 31.84
C THR A 29 -9.82 0.10 30.62
N ARG A 30 -8.92 -0.88 30.69
CA ARG A 30 -8.58 -1.75 29.57
C ARG A 30 -9.80 -2.47 29.02
N GLN A 31 -10.06 -2.31 27.71
CA GLN A 31 -11.18 -2.94 27.00
C GLN A 31 -10.81 -4.22 26.21
N GLY A 32 -9.53 -4.64 26.29
CA GLY A 32 -9.04 -5.82 25.60
C GLY A 32 -7.89 -5.55 24.64
N ALA A 33 -7.69 -6.45 23.68
CA ALA A 33 -6.72 -6.29 22.61
C ALA A 33 -7.38 -5.73 21.34
N LEU A 34 -6.71 -4.81 20.67
CA LEU A 34 -6.97 -4.35 19.31
C LEU A 34 -5.89 -4.95 18.40
N PHE A 35 -6.28 -5.94 17.61
CA PHE A 35 -5.38 -6.52 16.62
C PHE A 35 -5.23 -5.58 15.43
N VAL A 36 -4.01 -5.46 14.89
CA VAL A 36 -3.69 -4.57 13.78
C VAL A 36 -3.02 -5.33 12.65
N ASN A 37 -3.45 -5.07 11.41
CA ASN A 37 -2.78 -5.57 10.20
C ASN A 37 -2.60 -4.42 9.21
N PHE A 38 -1.34 -4.19 8.81
CA PHE A 38 -0.96 -3.06 7.95
C PHE A 38 -1.05 -3.36 6.45
N GLY A 39 -1.50 -4.55 6.08
CA GLY A 39 -1.73 -4.91 4.68
C GLY A 39 -0.50 -5.45 3.96
N GLY A 40 -0.30 -5.02 2.78
CA GLY A 40 0.62 -5.56 1.78
C GLY A 40 -0.11 -6.43 0.76
N PRO A 41 -0.12 -7.78 0.89
CA PRO A 41 0.32 -8.66 2.00
C PRO A 41 1.83 -8.65 2.25
N GLY A 42 2.23 -9.17 3.41
CA GLY A 42 3.65 -9.33 3.73
C GLY A 42 4.32 -8.08 4.34
N VAL A 43 3.57 -7.10 4.80
CA VAL A 43 4.11 -5.99 5.59
C VAL A 43 4.40 -6.45 7.01
N SER A 44 5.64 -6.20 7.47
CA SER A 44 6.04 -6.53 8.83
C SER A 44 5.48 -5.51 9.83
N PRO A 45 4.72 -5.95 10.85
CA PRO A 45 4.20 -5.04 11.86
C PRO A 45 5.24 -4.61 12.90
N LEU A 46 6.44 -5.19 12.90
CA LEU A 46 7.42 -5.00 13.97
C LEU A 46 7.84 -3.53 14.17
N GLY A 47 8.00 -2.78 13.08
CA GLY A 47 8.28 -1.34 13.13
C GLY A 47 7.01 -0.48 13.14
N MET A 48 5.97 -0.91 12.40
CA MET A 48 4.78 -0.08 12.19
C MET A 48 3.84 -0.03 13.40
N LEU A 49 3.75 -1.09 14.20
CA LEU A 49 2.86 -1.10 15.37
C LEU A 49 3.30 -0.10 16.46
N PRO A 50 4.59 0.01 16.83
CA PRO A 50 5.07 1.08 17.71
C PRO A 50 4.82 2.48 17.13
N ASP A 51 5.03 2.68 15.83
CA ASP A 51 4.79 3.96 15.16
C ASP A 51 3.30 4.36 15.19
N LEU A 52 2.40 3.40 14.92
CA LEU A 52 0.96 3.61 15.07
C LEU A 52 0.59 3.97 16.53
N ALA A 53 1.14 3.25 17.50
CA ALA A 53 0.91 3.54 18.91
C ALA A 53 1.37 4.95 19.29
N LEU A 54 2.50 5.40 18.76
CA LEU A 54 3.00 6.76 18.94
C LEU A 54 2.08 7.76 18.26
N LEU A 55 1.71 7.54 17.00
CA LEU A 55 0.79 8.38 16.24
C LEU A 55 -0.55 8.61 16.95
N LEU A 56 -1.14 7.54 17.50
CA LEU A 56 -2.40 7.64 18.23
C LEU A 56 -2.28 8.39 19.57
N ARG A 57 -1.09 8.40 20.18
CA ARG A 57 -0.82 9.12 21.44
C ARG A 57 -0.54 10.61 21.25
N LEU A 58 0.05 10.96 20.12
CA LEU A 58 0.40 12.34 19.83
C LEU A 58 -0.84 13.12 19.37
N SER A 59 -1.12 14.23 20.03
CA SER A 59 -2.11 15.21 19.54
C SER A 59 -1.39 16.34 18.83
N PRO A 60 -1.84 16.75 17.63
CA PRO A 60 -1.21 17.85 16.89
C PRO A 60 -1.40 19.21 17.55
N SER A 61 -2.42 19.40 18.39
CA SER A 61 -2.66 20.63 19.18
C SER A 61 -3.70 20.39 20.26
N GLU A 62 -3.75 21.28 21.27
CA GLU A 62 -4.85 21.34 22.27
C GLU A 62 -6.23 21.61 21.64
N GLN A 63 -6.26 22.04 20.38
CA GLN A 63 -7.45 22.29 19.58
C GLN A 63 -7.88 21.11 18.72
N ASP A 64 -7.15 20.00 18.75
CA ASP A 64 -7.53 18.79 18.03
C ASP A 64 -8.77 18.18 18.70
N ALA A 65 -9.90 18.29 18.02
CA ALA A 65 -11.22 17.87 18.51
C ALA A 65 -11.32 16.35 18.77
N ASN A 66 -10.21 15.60 18.65
CA ASN A 66 -10.22 14.14 18.75
C ASN A 66 -9.41 13.60 19.94
N ILE A 67 -9.74 14.09 21.13
CA ILE A 67 -9.24 13.54 22.40
C ILE A 67 -9.53 12.03 22.50
N ASP A 68 -10.63 11.55 21.93
CA ASP A 68 -11.02 10.14 21.99
C ASP A 68 -10.03 9.21 21.29
N ARG A 69 -9.38 9.62 20.20
CA ARG A 69 -8.36 8.81 19.53
C ARG A 69 -7.22 8.42 20.48
N GLN A 70 -6.80 9.33 21.37
CA GLN A 70 -5.72 9.10 22.33
C GLN A 70 -6.09 8.06 23.39
N ARG A 71 -7.39 7.80 23.61
CA ARG A 71 -7.87 6.78 24.51
C ARG A 71 -7.63 5.37 23.99
N ILE A 72 -7.57 5.18 22.66
CA ILE A 72 -7.37 3.84 22.06
C ILE A 72 -6.10 3.17 22.63
N PRO A 73 -4.88 3.74 22.54
CA PRO A 73 -3.68 3.12 23.11
C PRO A 73 -3.58 3.19 24.64
N ARG A 74 -4.54 3.81 25.31
CA ARG A 74 -4.67 3.76 26.77
C ARG A 74 -5.56 2.60 27.22
N GLU A 75 -6.62 2.32 26.45
CA GLU A 75 -7.66 1.36 26.81
C GLU A 75 -7.54 0.03 26.07
N PHE A 76 -6.76 -0.04 24.99
CA PHE A 76 -6.48 -1.29 24.26
C PHE A 76 -5.00 -1.61 24.25
N ASP A 77 -4.68 -2.88 24.42
CA ASP A 77 -3.39 -3.40 23.96
C ASP A 77 -3.39 -3.43 22.45
N LEU A 78 -2.44 -2.79 21.80
CA LEU A 78 -2.27 -2.95 20.36
C LEU A 78 -1.45 -4.21 20.10
N VAL A 79 -1.99 -5.12 19.31
CA VAL A 79 -1.38 -6.42 19.04
C VAL A 79 -1.30 -6.65 17.54
N ALA A 80 -0.19 -7.21 17.07
CA ALA A 80 -0.11 -7.70 15.70
C ALA A 80 0.53 -9.09 15.67
N VAL A 81 -0.02 -9.95 14.83
CA VAL A 81 0.58 -11.23 14.46
C VAL A 81 1.47 -10.98 13.26
N VAL A 82 2.77 -11.28 13.37
CA VAL A 82 3.68 -11.21 12.23
C VAL A 82 3.26 -12.29 11.24
N PRO A 83 2.90 -11.94 9.99
CA PRO A 83 2.49 -12.93 9.01
C PRO A 83 3.54 -14.02 8.79
N ARG A 84 3.10 -15.23 8.52
CA ARG A 84 3.97 -16.33 8.06
C ARG A 84 4.74 -15.88 6.83
N GLY A 85 5.95 -16.38 6.68
CA GLY A 85 6.85 -16.02 5.59
C GLY A 85 7.76 -14.85 5.89
N LEU A 86 7.47 -14.07 6.93
CA LEU A 86 8.31 -12.93 7.32
C LEU A 86 9.35 -13.32 8.38
N PRO A 87 10.44 -12.54 8.49
CA PRO A 87 11.42 -12.72 9.57
C PRO A 87 10.74 -12.76 10.94
N GLY A 88 11.03 -13.78 11.72
CA GLY A 88 10.41 -14.04 13.03
C GLY A 88 9.14 -14.89 12.98
N SER A 89 8.58 -15.22 11.81
CA SER A 89 7.37 -16.03 11.66
C SER A 89 7.51 -17.03 10.51
N ALA A 90 8.26 -18.12 10.74
CA ALA A 90 8.50 -19.15 9.73
C ALA A 90 8.90 -18.54 8.36
N PRO A 91 10.08 -17.91 8.27
CA PRO A 91 10.46 -17.12 7.11
C PRO A 91 10.43 -17.95 5.82
N PHE A 92 9.97 -17.32 4.75
CA PHE A 92 9.89 -17.91 3.42
C PHE A 92 10.52 -16.98 2.40
N THR A 93 11.48 -17.50 1.67
CA THR A 93 12.16 -16.78 0.59
C THR A 93 12.23 -17.69 -0.62
N CYS A 94 11.84 -17.20 -1.78
CA CYS A 94 11.99 -17.91 -3.03
C CYS A 94 13.48 -18.15 -3.32
N PRO A 95 13.85 -19.31 -3.86
CA PRO A 95 15.26 -19.68 -4.05
C PRO A 95 16.05 -18.71 -4.92
N GLN A 96 15.37 -18.01 -5.81
CA GLN A 96 15.98 -17.01 -6.68
C GLN A 96 15.14 -15.72 -6.66
N PRO A 97 15.80 -14.54 -6.67
CA PRO A 97 15.09 -13.29 -6.82
C PRO A 97 14.43 -13.20 -8.20
N LEU A 98 13.37 -12.39 -8.30
CA LEU A 98 12.77 -12.08 -9.61
C LEU A 98 13.83 -11.40 -10.50
N PRO A 99 14.21 -12.00 -11.65
CA PRO A 99 15.33 -11.51 -12.45
C PRO A 99 15.00 -10.26 -13.29
N ILE A 100 13.79 -9.71 -13.14
CA ILE A 100 13.37 -8.48 -13.82
C ILE A 100 13.99 -7.28 -13.07
N PRO A 101 14.80 -6.42 -13.73
CA PRO A 101 15.36 -5.24 -13.10
C PRO A 101 14.28 -4.34 -12.49
N ALA A 102 14.59 -3.68 -11.37
CA ALA A 102 13.62 -2.82 -10.67
C ALA A 102 13.13 -1.62 -11.52
N TRP A 103 13.95 -1.16 -12.47
CA TRP A 103 13.61 -0.08 -13.40
C TRP A 103 12.74 -0.51 -14.58
N LEU A 104 12.64 -1.81 -14.86
CA LEU A 104 11.92 -2.32 -16.01
C LEU A 104 10.44 -2.53 -15.67
N ASP A 105 9.59 -1.74 -16.33
CA ASP A 105 8.14 -1.85 -16.22
C ASP A 105 7.57 -2.63 -17.41
N SER A 106 6.64 -3.54 -17.15
CA SER A 106 6.02 -4.42 -18.15
C SER A 106 5.11 -3.69 -19.15
N THR A 107 4.85 -2.40 -18.96
CA THR A 107 4.05 -1.55 -19.85
C THR A 107 4.90 -0.56 -20.67
N VAL A 108 6.21 -0.50 -20.44
CA VAL A 108 7.11 0.46 -21.07
C VAL A 108 7.82 -0.17 -22.29
N TYR A 109 8.35 -1.37 -22.15
CA TYR A 109 9.07 -2.09 -23.20
C TYR A 109 8.20 -3.17 -23.83
N LEU A 110 7.35 -2.81 -24.77
CA LEU A 110 6.36 -3.73 -25.36
C LEU A 110 6.85 -4.51 -26.58
N ALA A 111 8.14 -4.44 -26.95
CA ALA A 111 8.69 -5.27 -28.01
C ALA A 111 8.56 -6.78 -27.69
N ASP A 112 8.30 -7.59 -28.71
CA ASP A 112 8.00 -9.02 -28.54
C ASP A 112 9.11 -9.79 -27.82
N TRP A 113 10.36 -9.50 -28.15
CA TRP A 113 11.51 -10.14 -27.51
C TRP A 113 11.58 -9.84 -25.99
N ASN A 114 11.23 -8.61 -25.61
CA ASN A 114 11.21 -8.20 -24.21
C ASN A 114 10.02 -8.84 -23.47
N TRP A 115 8.86 -8.88 -24.11
CA TRP A 115 7.69 -9.57 -23.56
C TRP A 115 7.98 -11.05 -23.32
N ALA A 116 8.62 -11.73 -24.27
CA ALA A 116 9.04 -13.12 -24.10
C ALA A 116 10.01 -13.28 -22.90
N GLY A 117 10.90 -12.30 -22.70
CA GLY A 117 11.75 -12.20 -21.51
C GLY A 117 10.94 -12.11 -20.22
N PHE A 118 9.97 -11.20 -20.14
CA PHE A 118 9.09 -11.07 -18.96
C PHE A 118 8.34 -12.38 -18.65
N VAL A 119 7.75 -13.02 -19.67
CA VAL A 119 7.03 -14.28 -19.49
C VAL A 119 7.96 -15.38 -18.98
N ARG A 120 9.16 -15.52 -19.54
CA ARG A 120 10.15 -16.49 -19.07
C ARG A 120 10.57 -16.24 -17.65
N ASP A 121 10.93 -15.01 -17.33
CA ASP A 121 11.54 -14.64 -16.05
C ASP A 121 10.52 -14.73 -14.92
N THR A 122 9.28 -14.31 -15.15
CA THR A 122 8.17 -14.48 -14.19
C THR A 122 7.80 -15.95 -13.98
N ARG A 123 7.85 -16.78 -15.04
CA ARG A 123 7.65 -18.22 -14.94
C ARG A 123 8.73 -18.88 -14.08
N THR A 124 10.01 -18.63 -14.38
CA THR A 124 11.13 -19.20 -13.63
C THR A 124 11.06 -18.84 -12.14
N PHE A 125 10.71 -17.58 -11.85
CA PHE A 125 10.52 -17.14 -10.47
C PHE A 125 9.37 -17.89 -9.79
N ALA A 126 8.18 -17.95 -10.41
CA ALA A 126 7.00 -18.60 -9.85
C ALA A 126 7.22 -20.11 -9.61
N GLU A 127 7.82 -20.81 -10.60
CA GLU A 127 8.14 -22.24 -10.50
C GLU A 127 9.16 -22.50 -9.36
N GLY A 128 10.17 -21.64 -9.22
CA GLY A 128 11.14 -21.72 -8.13
C GLY A 128 10.49 -21.54 -6.75
N CYS A 129 9.60 -20.53 -6.62
CA CYS A 129 8.88 -20.30 -5.36
C CYS A 129 7.95 -21.47 -4.99
N THR A 130 7.23 -22.02 -5.98
CA THR A 130 6.26 -23.10 -5.74
C THR A 130 6.90 -24.48 -5.57
N ALA A 131 8.18 -24.63 -5.88
CA ALA A 131 8.97 -25.81 -5.52
C ALA A 131 9.15 -25.93 -3.98
N GLU A 132 9.07 -24.84 -3.24
CA GLU A 132 9.15 -24.80 -1.79
C GLU A 132 7.77 -25.06 -1.16
N PRO A 133 7.50 -26.21 -0.51
CA PRO A 133 6.16 -26.59 -0.03
C PRO A 133 5.52 -25.56 0.90
N MET A 134 6.33 -24.76 1.59
CA MET A 134 5.90 -23.74 2.55
C MET A 134 4.98 -22.68 1.92
N HIS A 135 5.11 -22.39 0.60
CA HIS A 135 4.28 -21.39 -0.08
C HIS A 135 2.77 -21.60 0.07
N ARG A 136 2.32 -22.87 0.25
CA ARG A 136 0.90 -23.24 0.37
C ARG A 136 0.28 -22.87 1.73
N HIS A 137 1.13 -22.51 2.71
CA HIS A 137 0.74 -22.25 4.09
C HIS A 137 0.96 -20.80 4.51
N MET A 138 1.05 -19.88 3.53
CA MET A 138 1.30 -18.45 3.74
C MET A 138 0.04 -17.59 3.63
N GLY A 139 -1.09 -18.16 3.20
CA GLY A 139 -2.29 -17.43 2.81
C GLY A 139 -3.06 -16.79 3.96
N THR A 140 -4.08 -16.02 3.60
CA THR A 140 -5.04 -15.44 4.56
C THR A 140 -5.74 -16.51 5.37
N TYR A 141 -5.97 -17.70 4.79
CA TYR A 141 -6.57 -18.85 5.49
C TYR A 141 -5.82 -19.20 6.78
N GLU A 142 -4.50 -19.30 6.70
CA GLU A 142 -3.64 -19.58 7.84
C GLU A 142 -3.54 -18.38 8.78
N HIS A 143 -3.37 -17.18 8.21
CA HIS A 143 -3.15 -15.97 9.00
C HIS A 143 -4.32 -15.66 9.95
N ILE A 144 -5.57 -15.78 9.50
CA ILE A 144 -6.73 -15.55 10.38
C ILE A 144 -6.87 -16.60 11.48
N ARG A 145 -6.39 -17.84 11.24
CA ARG A 145 -6.34 -18.89 12.26
C ARG A 145 -5.21 -18.65 13.26
N ASP A 146 -4.08 -18.14 12.81
CA ASP A 146 -3.00 -17.69 13.70
C ASP A 146 -3.49 -16.54 14.59
N MET A 147 -4.29 -15.60 14.05
CA MET A 147 -4.92 -14.53 14.82
C MET A 147 -5.91 -15.09 15.87
N GLU A 148 -6.73 -16.09 15.51
CA GLU A 148 -7.64 -16.74 16.46
C GLU A 148 -6.87 -17.46 17.58
N ARG A 149 -5.77 -18.14 17.26
CA ARG A 149 -4.85 -18.73 18.26
C ARG A 149 -4.24 -17.66 19.18
N ALA A 150 -3.85 -16.52 18.60
CA ALA A 150 -3.33 -15.39 19.38
C ALA A 150 -4.40 -14.81 20.31
N ARG A 151 -5.65 -14.65 19.84
CA ARG A 151 -6.77 -14.20 20.66
C ARG A 151 -6.97 -15.11 21.88
N ILE A 152 -7.02 -16.42 21.64
CA ILE A 152 -7.18 -17.43 22.70
C ILE A 152 -6.02 -17.37 23.69
N ALA A 153 -4.78 -17.30 23.20
CA ALA A 153 -3.57 -17.24 24.03
C ALA A 153 -3.50 -15.97 24.90
N LEU A 154 -4.09 -14.87 24.44
CA LEU A 154 -4.20 -13.62 25.18
C LEU A 154 -5.39 -13.60 26.15
N GLY A 155 -6.27 -14.62 26.13
CA GLY A 155 -7.48 -14.69 26.95
C GLY A 155 -8.57 -13.70 26.53
N GLU A 156 -8.55 -13.21 25.28
CA GLU A 156 -9.50 -12.23 24.79
C GLU A 156 -10.82 -12.91 24.38
N PRO A 157 -11.99 -12.47 24.89
CA PRO A 157 -13.27 -13.09 24.55
C PRO A 157 -13.65 -12.82 23.08
N ARG A 158 -13.25 -11.70 22.53
CA ARG A 158 -13.49 -11.27 21.14
C ARG A 158 -12.25 -10.62 20.54
N LEU A 159 -12.10 -10.73 19.22
CA LEU A 159 -11.05 -10.08 18.48
C LEU A 159 -11.55 -8.73 17.95
N ASN A 160 -11.07 -7.63 18.56
CA ASN A 160 -11.22 -6.31 17.95
C ASN A 160 -10.08 -6.11 16.94
N PHE A 161 -10.36 -5.42 15.83
CA PHE A 161 -9.44 -5.38 14.72
C PHE A 161 -9.42 -4.02 14.01
N TYR A 162 -8.23 -3.59 13.61
CA TYR A 162 -8.00 -2.49 12.69
C TYR A 162 -7.11 -2.99 11.55
N GLY A 163 -7.62 -2.99 10.33
CA GLY A 163 -6.89 -3.42 9.15
C GLY A 163 -6.83 -2.35 8.08
N VAL A 164 -5.66 -2.19 7.46
CA VAL A 164 -5.45 -1.26 6.35
C VAL A 164 -5.16 -2.05 5.09
N SER A 165 -5.69 -1.62 3.92
CA SER A 165 -5.35 -2.22 2.63
C SER A 165 -5.72 -3.72 2.57
N TYR A 166 -4.80 -4.60 2.21
CA TYR A 166 -4.98 -6.05 2.34
C TYR A 166 -5.44 -6.48 3.74
N GLY A 167 -5.07 -5.74 4.80
CA GLY A 167 -5.57 -5.97 6.15
C GLY A 167 -7.09 -5.93 6.26
N THR A 168 -7.77 -5.25 5.33
CA THR A 168 -9.24 -5.24 5.26
C THR A 168 -9.80 -6.58 4.76
N TYR A 169 -9.12 -7.23 3.82
CA TYR A 169 -9.42 -8.59 3.39
C TYR A 169 -9.21 -9.58 4.54
N VAL A 170 -8.14 -9.42 5.32
CA VAL A 170 -7.88 -10.22 6.53
C VAL A 170 -9.00 -10.04 7.56
N GLY A 171 -9.39 -8.80 7.88
CA GLY A 171 -10.45 -8.51 8.85
C GLY A 171 -11.82 -9.05 8.43
N ALA A 172 -12.20 -8.87 7.16
CA ALA A 172 -13.44 -9.42 6.61
C ALA A 172 -13.43 -10.96 6.60
N SER A 173 -12.29 -11.57 6.23
CA SER A 173 -12.12 -13.02 6.22
C SER A 173 -12.19 -13.61 7.63
N TYR A 174 -11.61 -12.93 8.64
CA TYR A 174 -11.72 -13.32 10.03
C TYR A 174 -13.19 -13.28 10.49
N ALA A 175 -13.89 -12.15 10.23
CA ALA A 175 -15.29 -11.98 10.61
C ALA A 175 -16.20 -13.04 9.96
N ALA A 176 -15.98 -13.36 8.70
CA ALA A 176 -16.73 -14.38 7.97
C ALA A 176 -16.45 -15.82 8.49
N THR A 177 -15.23 -16.08 8.97
CA THR A 177 -14.83 -17.42 9.48
C THR A 177 -15.18 -17.61 10.94
N PHE A 178 -15.04 -16.56 11.77
CA PHE A 178 -15.22 -16.61 13.23
C PHE A 178 -16.24 -15.58 13.73
N PRO A 179 -17.51 -15.60 13.23
CA PRO A 179 -18.48 -14.54 13.54
C PRO A 179 -18.78 -14.41 15.04
N THR A 180 -18.72 -15.50 15.81
CA THR A 180 -19.05 -15.52 17.25
C THR A 180 -17.95 -14.93 18.12
N THR A 181 -16.69 -14.97 17.68
CA THR A 181 -15.53 -14.39 18.38
C THR A 181 -15.10 -13.05 17.81
N THR A 182 -15.78 -12.58 16.77
CA THR A 182 -15.56 -11.25 16.18
C THR A 182 -16.05 -10.15 17.13
N GLY A 183 -15.19 -9.15 17.35
CA GLY A 183 -15.49 -7.94 18.10
C GLY A 183 -15.75 -6.74 17.20
N ARG A 184 -15.15 -5.59 17.53
CA ARG A 184 -15.24 -4.34 16.75
C ARG A 184 -14.19 -4.35 15.65
N ILE A 185 -14.62 -4.35 14.39
CA ILE A 185 -13.74 -4.38 13.23
C ILE A 185 -13.80 -3.07 12.47
N VAL A 186 -12.65 -2.44 12.28
CA VAL A 186 -12.44 -1.26 11.44
C VAL A 186 -11.60 -1.67 10.24
N LEU A 187 -12.10 -1.36 9.05
CA LEU A 187 -11.47 -1.62 7.75
C LEU A 187 -11.14 -0.29 7.08
N ASP A 188 -9.88 0.01 6.89
CA ASP A 188 -9.40 1.30 6.38
C ASP A 188 -8.73 1.12 5.01
N SER A 189 -9.07 1.95 4.04
CA SER A 189 -8.64 1.80 2.65
C SER A 189 -8.98 0.41 2.12
N VAL A 190 -10.27 0.20 1.93
CA VAL A 190 -10.90 -1.10 1.80
C VAL A 190 -10.58 -1.75 0.45
N MET A 191 -9.98 -2.93 0.50
CA MET A 191 -9.79 -3.79 -0.66
C MET A 191 -11.13 -4.41 -1.10
N ASP A 192 -11.34 -4.62 -2.40
CA ASP A 192 -12.49 -5.35 -2.93
C ASP A 192 -12.39 -6.85 -2.58
N TYR A 193 -12.87 -7.22 -1.40
CA TYR A 193 -12.92 -8.62 -0.98
C TYR A 193 -14.17 -9.38 -1.48
N SER A 194 -15.01 -8.74 -2.29
CA SER A 194 -16.10 -9.42 -3.01
C SER A 194 -15.61 -10.14 -4.27
N GLY A 195 -14.44 -9.74 -4.78
CA GLY A 195 -13.82 -10.26 -5.99
C GLY A 195 -12.55 -11.08 -5.74
N THR A 196 -11.68 -11.09 -6.73
CA THR A 196 -10.36 -11.74 -6.68
C THR A 196 -9.25 -10.70 -6.62
N PHE A 197 -8.03 -11.12 -6.23
CA PHE A 197 -6.85 -10.26 -6.34
C PHE A 197 -6.65 -9.79 -7.80
N GLU A 198 -6.88 -10.65 -8.79
CA GLU A 198 -6.79 -10.27 -10.20
C GLU A 198 -7.71 -9.10 -10.55
N SER A 199 -8.97 -9.11 -10.07
CA SER A 199 -9.91 -8.00 -10.29
C SER A 199 -9.52 -6.74 -9.54
N GLN A 200 -9.00 -6.86 -8.33
CA GLN A 200 -8.49 -5.74 -7.54
C GLN A 200 -7.31 -5.06 -8.24
N PHE A 201 -6.32 -5.84 -8.68
CA PHE A 201 -5.14 -5.30 -9.37
C PHE A 201 -5.49 -4.61 -10.69
N ALA A 202 -6.51 -5.08 -11.41
CA ALA A 202 -6.94 -4.45 -12.66
C ALA A 202 -7.37 -2.97 -12.48
N ARG A 203 -7.78 -2.56 -11.28
CA ARG A 203 -8.18 -1.18 -10.96
C ARG A 203 -7.01 -0.25 -10.64
N HIS A 204 -5.80 -0.76 -10.38
CA HIS A 204 -4.67 0.07 -9.96
C HIS A 204 -4.21 1.06 -11.03
N ALA A 205 -4.05 0.61 -12.28
CA ALA A 205 -3.54 1.47 -13.33
C ALA A 205 -4.48 2.66 -13.65
N PRO A 206 -5.81 2.48 -13.82
CA PRO A 206 -6.76 3.59 -13.95
C PRO A 206 -6.73 4.55 -12.76
N ALA A 207 -6.71 4.03 -11.52
CA ALA A 207 -6.71 4.85 -10.31
C ALA A 207 -5.45 5.69 -10.17
N ARG A 208 -4.28 5.10 -10.36
CA ARG A 208 -2.98 5.81 -10.32
C ARG A 208 -2.88 6.86 -11.41
N HIS A 209 -3.31 6.54 -12.63
CA HIS A 209 -3.33 7.52 -13.73
C HIS A 209 -4.31 8.66 -13.44
N GLY A 210 -5.49 8.38 -12.91
CA GLY A 210 -6.45 9.39 -12.49
C GLY A 210 -5.91 10.31 -11.40
N LEU A 211 -5.18 9.75 -10.43
CA LEU A 211 -4.52 10.51 -9.39
C LEU A 211 -3.41 11.42 -9.94
N PHE A 212 -2.56 10.90 -10.82
CA PHE A 212 -1.54 11.68 -11.53
C PHE A 212 -2.15 12.87 -12.26
N LYS A 213 -3.24 12.66 -13.01
CA LYS A 213 -3.92 13.75 -13.72
C LYS A 213 -4.35 14.87 -12.77
N ARG A 214 -5.00 14.53 -11.66
CA ARG A 214 -5.52 15.50 -10.70
C ARG A 214 -4.44 16.22 -9.91
N LEU A 215 -3.43 15.50 -9.44
CA LEU A 215 -2.43 16.04 -8.52
C LEU A 215 -1.26 16.72 -9.23
N ALA A 216 -0.86 16.20 -10.37
CA ALA A 216 0.31 16.71 -11.09
C ALA A 216 -0.08 17.49 -12.34
N LEU A 217 -0.77 16.84 -13.29
CA LEU A 217 -0.97 17.41 -14.63
C LEU A 217 -1.90 18.63 -14.62
N GLU A 218 -3.11 18.50 -14.08
CA GLU A 218 -4.12 19.58 -14.07
C GLU A 218 -3.63 20.79 -13.27
N ARG A 219 -2.96 20.56 -12.15
CA ARG A 219 -2.41 21.62 -11.31
C ARG A 219 -1.18 22.31 -11.96
N ALA A 220 -0.35 21.55 -12.67
CA ALA A 220 0.77 22.11 -13.40
C ALA A 220 0.31 23.01 -14.54
N VAL A 221 -0.71 22.59 -15.29
CA VAL A 221 -1.31 23.37 -16.38
C VAL A 221 -2.01 24.63 -15.87
N ALA A 222 -2.62 24.55 -14.69
CA ALA A 222 -3.34 25.69 -14.07
C ALA A 222 -2.38 26.80 -13.55
N ASN A 223 -1.08 26.48 -13.35
CA ASN A 223 -0.11 27.46 -12.87
C ASN A 223 1.11 27.58 -13.82
N PRO A 224 1.17 28.67 -14.62
CA PRO A 224 2.25 28.90 -15.59
C PRO A 224 3.66 28.94 -14.99
N ALA A 225 3.80 29.18 -13.69
CA ALA A 225 5.11 29.23 -13.02
C ALA A 225 5.86 27.89 -13.03
N TYR A 226 5.16 26.75 -13.26
CA TYR A 226 5.81 25.46 -13.46
C TYR A 226 6.47 25.30 -14.84
N GLY A 227 6.26 26.23 -15.78
CA GLY A 227 6.94 26.27 -17.07
C GLY A 227 6.57 25.17 -18.07
N LEU A 228 5.46 24.44 -17.84
CA LEU A 228 5.07 23.29 -18.67
C LEU A 228 4.09 23.64 -19.81
N GLY A 229 3.58 24.88 -19.83
CA GLY A 229 2.54 25.30 -20.78
C GLY A 229 1.16 24.72 -20.42
N THR A 230 0.20 24.87 -21.36
CA THR A 230 -1.21 24.51 -21.16
C THR A 230 -1.65 23.27 -21.96
N ASP A 231 -0.80 22.77 -22.87
CA ASP A 231 -1.12 21.59 -23.68
C ASP A 231 -0.80 20.30 -22.91
N GLN A 232 -1.85 19.71 -22.31
CA GLN A 232 -1.75 18.46 -21.56
C GLN A 232 -1.23 17.30 -22.42
N GLU A 233 -1.61 17.24 -23.71
CA GLU A 233 -1.16 16.18 -24.60
C GLU A 233 0.35 16.31 -24.91
N ALA A 234 0.85 17.53 -25.10
CA ALA A 234 2.29 17.76 -25.27
C ALA A 234 3.07 17.36 -24.00
N ILE A 235 2.56 17.68 -22.81
CA ILE A 235 3.17 17.25 -21.54
C ILE A 235 3.18 15.73 -21.44
N MET A 236 2.06 15.07 -21.76
CA MET A 236 1.97 13.61 -21.75
C MET A 236 2.92 12.96 -22.75
N ARG A 237 3.00 13.49 -23.98
CA ARG A 237 3.97 13.01 -24.98
C ARG A 237 5.41 13.11 -24.48
N ARG A 238 5.80 14.21 -23.81
CA ARG A 238 7.13 14.33 -23.21
C ARG A 238 7.35 13.26 -22.13
N LEU A 239 6.37 13.03 -21.28
CA LEU A 239 6.45 12.05 -20.20
C LEU A 239 6.58 10.60 -20.72
N THR A 240 5.82 10.23 -21.75
CA THR A 240 5.88 8.89 -22.36
C THR A 240 7.11 8.68 -23.23
N ASN A 241 7.73 9.77 -23.73
CA ASN A 241 8.97 9.72 -24.52
C ASN A 241 10.25 9.90 -23.69
N MET A 242 10.17 9.80 -22.38
CA MET A 242 11.36 9.77 -21.52
C MET A 242 12.27 8.58 -21.86
N PRO A 243 13.57 8.64 -21.52
CA PRO A 243 14.42 7.47 -21.58
C PRO A 243 13.77 6.31 -20.80
N SER A 244 13.55 5.19 -21.47
CA SER A 244 12.74 4.07 -20.97
C SER A 244 13.23 3.50 -19.63
N ARG A 245 14.55 3.55 -19.37
CA ARG A 245 15.13 3.14 -18.09
C ARG A 245 14.76 4.04 -16.92
N LEU A 246 14.29 5.28 -17.19
CA LEU A 246 13.84 6.24 -16.18
C LEU A 246 12.33 6.29 -16.04
N GLN A 247 11.57 5.73 -16.99
CA GLN A 247 10.11 5.79 -16.95
C GLN A 247 9.55 5.07 -15.72
N GLY A 248 9.90 3.81 -15.50
CA GLY A 248 9.40 3.03 -14.36
C GLY A 248 9.70 3.70 -13.00
N PRO A 249 10.97 4.04 -12.69
CA PRO A 249 11.33 4.64 -11.40
C PRO A 249 10.75 6.03 -11.17
N TRP A 250 10.55 6.84 -12.22
CA TRP A 250 10.16 8.23 -12.06
C TRP A 250 8.66 8.48 -12.23
N GLN A 251 7.99 7.84 -13.20
CA GLN A 251 6.54 8.04 -13.43
C GLN A 251 5.70 7.73 -12.18
N ALA A 252 6.04 6.67 -11.46
CA ALA A 252 5.36 6.30 -10.22
C ALA A 252 5.50 7.34 -9.09
N LYS A 253 6.49 8.23 -9.19
CA LYS A 253 6.77 9.27 -8.19
C LYS A 253 6.19 10.64 -8.55
N VAL A 254 5.54 10.79 -9.70
CA VAL A 254 4.97 12.06 -10.15
C VAL A 254 3.59 12.27 -9.53
N ASP A 255 3.58 12.84 -8.34
CA ASP A 255 2.39 13.11 -7.51
C ASP A 255 2.09 14.61 -7.31
N SER A 256 2.90 15.49 -7.92
CA SER A 256 2.77 16.94 -7.79
C SER A 256 3.23 17.68 -9.03
N PRO A 257 2.80 18.94 -9.24
CA PRO A 257 3.27 19.78 -10.35
C PRO A 257 4.78 19.94 -10.34
N ALA A 258 5.39 20.15 -9.19
CA ALA A 258 6.83 20.31 -9.04
C ALA A 258 7.60 19.04 -9.45
N ARG A 259 7.11 17.84 -9.03
CA ARG A 259 7.71 16.58 -9.47
C ARG A 259 7.51 16.34 -10.97
N LEU A 260 6.37 16.72 -11.55
CA LEU A 260 6.16 16.63 -12.99
C LEU A 260 7.16 17.52 -13.76
N ALA A 261 7.31 18.78 -13.35
CA ALA A 261 8.26 19.70 -13.96
C ALA A 261 9.72 19.21 -13.83
N ALA A 262 10.10 18.76 -12.63
CA ALA A 262 11.40 18.17 -12.37
C ALA A 262 11.66 16.94 -13.24
N THR A 263 10.70 15.99 -13.28
CA THR A 263 10.82 14.76 -14.07
C THR A 263 11.06 15.05 -15.55
N LEU A 264 10.26 15.94 -16.16
CA LEU A 264 10.39 16.27 -17.56
C LEU A 264 11.71 16.99 -17.86
N THR A 265 12.14 17.90 -17.00
CA THR A 265 13.41 18.62 -17.16
C THR A 265 14.61 17.67 -17.05
N LEU A 266 14.61 16.82 -16.01
CA LEU A 266 15.69 15.83 -15.83
C LEU A 266 15.70 14.79 -16.95
N ALA A 267 14.54 14.37 -17.46
CA ALA A 267 14.43 13.42 -18.56
C ALA A 267 15.00 14.00 -19.86
N ASP A 268 14.77 15.28 -20.14
CA ASP A 268 15.35 15.96 -21.31
C ASP A 268 16.88 16.02 -21.17
N TRP A 269 17.42 16.33 -20.00
CA TRP A 269 18.87 16.30 -19.76
C TRP A 269 19.48 14.90 -19.87
N ALA A 270 18.79 13.89 -19.32
CA ALA A 270 19.27 12.52 -19.34
C ALA A 270 19.24 11.90 -20.73
N ARG A 271 18.37 12.38 -21.64
CA ARG A 271 18.27 11.86 -23.02
C ARG A 271 19.57 11.99 -23.77
N ASP A 272 20.21 13.16 -23.67
CA ASP A 272 21.48 13.43 -24.34
C ASP A 272 22.61 12.61 -23.68
N ASP A 273 22.62 12.53 -22.36
CA ASP A 273 23.62 11.80 -21.58
C ASP A 273 23.51 10.27 -21.78
N MET A 274 22.34 9.75 -22.06
CA MET A 274 22.07 8.31 -22.27
C MET A 274 22.16 7.89 -23.75
N ALA A 275 22.28 8.83 -24.67
CA ALA A 275 22.50 8.56 -26.08
C ALA A 275 23.86 7.87 -26.26
N GLY A 276 23.84 6.57 -26.61
CA GLY A 276 25.04 5.77 -26.75
C GLY A 276 25.56 5.09 -25.48
N TRP A 277 24.74 5.04 -24.44
CA TRP A 277 25.05 4.32 -23.20
C TRP A 277 25.26 2.83 -23.45
N GLN A 278 26.52 2.39 -23.29
CA GLN A 278 26.89 0.96 -23.39
C GLN A 278 27.03 0.30 -22.00
N THR A 279 27.11 1.09 -20.94
CA THR A 279 27.28 0.64 -19.56
C THR A 279 26.25 1.33 -18.65
N ASP A 280 25.86 0.64 -17.57
CA ASP A 280 24.89 1.17 -16.59
C ASP A 280 25.60 2.12 -15.59
N ASP A 281 26.16 3.22 -16.08
CA ASP A 281 26.82 4.22 -15.24
C ASP A 281 25.80 5.15 -14.58
N TRP A 282 24.97 4.58 -13.71
CA TRP A 282 23.94 5.27 -12.95
C TRP A 282 24.50 6.33 -12.00
N GLN A 283 25.68 6.07 -11.41
CA GLN A 283 26.30 7.01 -10.50
C GLN A 283 26.67 8.29 -11.22
N ALA A 284 27.35 8.20 -12.36
CA ALA A 284 27.76 9.36 -13.14
C ALA A 284 26.54 10.13 -13.67
N LEU A 285 25.47 9.45 -14.10
CA LEU A 285 24.22 10.12 -14.48
C LEU A 285 23.64 10.88 -13.29
N GLY A 286 23.51 10.24 -12.12
CA GLY A 286 23.01 10.87 -10.90
C GLY A 286 23.82 12.11 -10.51
N ASP A 287 25.15 12.02 -10.54
CA ASP A 287 26.06 13.14 -10.22
C ASP A 287 25.90 14.33 -11.19
N ARG A 288 25.80 14.06 -12.50
CA ARG A 288 25.56 15.12 -13.51
C ARG A 288 24.20 15.79 -13.31
N LEU A 289 23.14 15.01 -13.13
CA LEU A 289 21.80 15.56 -12.92
C LEU A 289 21.71 16.37 -11.63
N LEU A 290 22.32 15.92 -10.53
CA LEU A 290 22.38 16.65 -9.26
C LEU A 290 23.14 17.96 -9.38
N THR A 291 24.32 17.95 -10.02
CA THR A 291 25.11 19.15 -10.24
C THR A 291 24.33 20.20 -11.06
N ARG A 292 23.67 19.75 -12.14
CA ARG A 292 22.86 20.62 -12.98
C ARG A 292 21.63 21.15 -12.27
N ALA A 293 20.91 20.30 -11.51
CA ALA A 293 19.75 20.70 -10.72
C ALA A 293 20.10 21.74 -9.63
N GLY A 294 21.29 21.63 -9.04
CA GLY A 294 21.77 22.57 -8.02
C GLY A 294 21.93 24.01 -8.52
N THR A 295 22.25 24.19 -9.79
CA THR A 295 22.53 25.53 -10.39
C THR A 295 21.45 26.02 -11.35
N HIS A 296 20.57 25.14 -11.84
CA HIS A 296 19.53 25.49 -12.79
C HIS A 296 18.40 26.30 -12.13
N ARG A 297 17.90 27.29 -12.84
CA ARG A 297 16.70 28.05 -12.46
C ARG A 297 15.48 27.44 -13.16
N PHE A 298 14.64 26.75 -12.44
CA PHE A 298 13.46 26.07 -12.96
C PHE A 298 12.26 27.00 -13.16
N SER A 299 12.15 28.05 -12.33
CA SER A 299 11.05 29.00 -12.36
C SER A 299 11.51 30.44 -12.04
N ASN A 300 10.74 31.40 -12.51
CA ASN A 300 10.91 32.82 -12.10
C ASN A 300 10.24 33.07 -10.72
N ASP A 301 9.31 32.23 -10.29
CA ASP A 301 8.77 32.23 -8.95
C ASP A 301 9.74 31.50 -8.01
N THR A 302 10.21 32.18 -6.98
CA THR A 302 11.25 31.64 -6.07
C THR A 302 10.75 30.44 -5.25
N ALA A 303 9.47 30.42 -4.85
CA ALA A 303 8.92 29.32 -4.09
C ALA A 303 8.81 28.07 -4.97
N ILE A 304 8.24 28.23 -6.18
CA ILE A 304 8.09 27.14 -7.15
C ILE A 304 9.45 26.64 -7.66
N ASP A 305 10.43 27.55 -7.86
CA ASP A 305 11.81 27.16 -8.20
C ASP A 305 12.40 26.24 -7.13
N GLY A 306 12.21 26.59 -5.85
CA GLY A 306 12.62 25.77 -4.71
C GLY A 306 11.94 24.40 -4.66
N GLU A 307 10.64 24.34 -4.89
CA GLU A 307 9.87 23.07 -4.92
C GLU A 307 10.35 22.16 -6.06
N ILE A 308 10.52 22.69 -7.28
CA ILE A 308 10.99 21.90 -8.43
C ILE A 308 12.42 21.42 -8.21
N ARG A 309 13.29 22.28 -7.67
CA ARG A 309 14.68 21.92 -7.34
C ARG A 309 14.75 20.79 -6.31
N ALA A 310 13.96 20.88 -5.22
CA ALA A 310 13.88 19.83 -4.23
C ALA A 310 13.39 18.50 -4.84
N ALA A 311 12.38 18.58 -5.69
CA ALA A 311 11.87 17.42 -6.43
C ALA A 311 12.93 16.81 -7.36
N ALA A 312 13.68 17.65 -8.09
CA ALA A 312 14.75 17.21 -9.00
C ALA A 312 15.87 16.47 -8.23
N ILE A 313 16.29 17.02 -7.09
CA ILE A 313 17.27 16.38 -6.22
C ILE A 313 16.75 15.03 -5.70
N ALA A 314 15.49 14.97 -5.25
CA ALA A 314 14.88 13.73 -4.74
C ALA A 314 14.75 12.64 -5.82
N LEU A 315 14.56 13.01 -7.09
CA LEU A 315 14.50 12.07 -8.22
C LEU A 315 15.90 11.61 -8.68
N ALA A 316 16.90 12.50 -8.66
CA ALA A 316 18.23 12.20 -9.15
C ALA A 316 19.11 11.48 -8.12
N SER A 317 18.97 11.78 -6.82
CA SER A 317 19.81 11.20 -5.76
C SER A 317 19.82 9.67 -5.72
N PRO A 318 18.68 8.96 -5.85
CA PRO A 318 18.67 7.51 -5.83
C PRO A 318 19.41 6.87 -7.02
N LEU A 319 19.55 7.58 -8.14
CA LEU A 319 20.26 7.06 -9.32
C LEU A 319 21.73 6.75 -9.01
N ARG A 320 22.37 7.49 -8.09
CA ARG A 320 23.75 7.25 -7.70
C ARG A 320 24.02 5.84 -7.15
N ALA A 321 23.04 5.26 -6.52
CA ALA A 321 23.10 3.89 -6.01
C ALA A 321 22.77 2.85 -7.09
N GLY A 322 22.38 3.30 -8.28
CA GLY A 322 21.80 2.46 -9.32
C GLY A 322 20.37 1.99 -8.97
N PRO A 323 19.70 1.33 -9.91
CA PRO A 323 18.44 0.68 -9.61
C PRO A 323 18.72 -0.46 -8.63
N GLY A 324 18.32 -0.29 -7.39
CA GLY A 324 18.52 -1.29 -6.35
C GLY A 324 17.95 -2.66 -6.74
N ALA A 325 18.38 -3.69 -6.03
CA ALA A 325 17.71 -4.99 -6.11
C ALA A 325 16.24 -4.82 -5.72
N ARG A 326 15.34 -5.56 -6.36
CA ARG A 326 13.94 -5.62 -5.92
C ARG A 326 13.90 -6.14 -4.49
N SER A 327 13.02 -5.57 -3.67
CA SER A 327 12.72 -6.11 -2.35
C SER A 327 12.31 -7.58 -2.45
N ASP A 328 12.63 -8.37 -1.43
CA ASP A 328 12.10 -9.73 -1.33
C ASP A 328 10.59 -9.68 -1.09
N LEU A 329 9.84 -10.05 -2.09
CA LEU A 329 8.38 -10.11 -2.08
C LEU A 329 7.86 -11.56 -2.07
N SER A 330 8.65 -12.52 -1.63
CA SER A 330 8.28 -13.94 -1.65
C SER A 330 7.00 -14.21 -0.88
N ALA A 331 6.87 -13.71 0.34
CA ALA A 331 5.65 -13.82 1.14
C ALA A 331 4.46 -13.11 0.49
N TYR A 332 4.68 -11.95 -0.12
CA TYR A 332 3.65 -11.21 -0.87
C TYR A 332 3.08 -12.07 -2.01
N TYR A 333 3.94 -12.63 -2.87
CA TYR A 333 3.47 -13.44 -3.99
C TYR A 333 2.80 -14.74 -3.53
N ALA A 334 3.28 -15.35 -2.43
CA ALA A 334 2.65 -16.54 -1.88
C ALA A 334 1.19 -16.29 -1.46
N VAL A 335 0.90 -15.14 -0.88
CA VAL A 335 -0.47 -14.73 -0.52
C VAL A 335 -1.27 -14.35 -1.77
N VAL A 336 -0.77 -13.39 -2.55
CA VAL A 336 -1.51 -12.81 -3.69
C VAL A 336 -1.86 -13.87 -4.74
N CYS A 337 -0.95 -14.80 -5.02
CA CYS A 337 -1.18 -15.86 -5.99
C CYS A 337 -1.89 -17.09 -5.37
N GLY A 338 -1.83 -17.26 -4.05
CA GLY A 338 -2.37 -18.42 -3.34
C GLY A 338 -3.80 -18.27 -2.85
N ASP A 339 -4.27 -17.05 -2.54
CA ASP A 339 -5.59 -16.84 -1.90
C ASP A 339 -6.77 -16.90 -2.88
N THR A 340 -6.59 -16.37 -4.10
CA THR A 340 -7.66 -16.31 -5.10
C THR A 340 -7.18 -16.73 -6.50
N PRO A 341 -8.08 -17.26 -7.34
CA PRO A 341 -7.67 -17.71 -8.67
C PRO A 341 -7.30 -16.56 -9.61
N TRP A 342 -6.24 -16.77 -10.40
CA TRP A 342 -5.81 -15.94 -11.52
C TRP A 342 -6.16 -16.63 -12.83
N ARG A 343 -7.01 -16.00 -13.64
CA ARG A 343 -7.63 -16.64 -14.82
C ARG A 343 -7.11 -16.13 -16.15
N LYS A 344 -6.59 -14.88 -16.19
CA LYS A 344 -6.05 -14.30 -17.43
C LYS A 344 -4.90 -15.13 -17.96
N ASP A 345 -4.94 -15.43 -19.23
CA ASP A 345 -3.81 -16.05 -19.93
C ASP A 345 -2.74 -15.02 -20.34
N ILE A 346 -1.65 -15.50 -20.93
CA ILE A 346 -0.53 -14.62 -21.35
C ILE A 346 -0.96 -13.62 -22.43
N GLY A 347 -1.91 -14.00 -23.30
CA GLY A 347 -2.47 -13.12 -24.33
C GLY A 347 -3.34 -12.02 -23.74
N ASP A 348 -4.17 -12.36 -22.74
CA ASP A 348 -4.97 -11.39 -21.97
C ASP A 348 -4.06 -10.40 -21.24
N LEU A 349 -2.99 -10.88 -20.60
CA LEU A 349 -2.02 -10.04 -19.89
C LEU A 349 -1.23 -9.14 -20.85
N ARG A 350 -0.93 -9.62 -22.05
CA ARG A 350 -0.32 -8.80 -23.11
C ARG A 350 -1.28 -7.69 -23.56
N THR A 351 -2.55 -8.04 -23.75
CA THR A 351 -3.60 -7.07 -24.09
C THR A 351 -3.76 -6.03 -22.99
N MET A 352 -3.74 -6.44 -21.72
CA MET A 352 -3.76 -5.53 -20.57
C MET A 352 -2.53 -4.59 -20.57
N ALA A 353 -1.32 -5.11 -20.84
CA ALA A 353 -0.11 -4.29 -20.90
C ALA A 353 -0.22 -3.20 -21.99
N ASN A 354 -0.70 -3.56 -23.19
CA ASN A 354 -0.92 -2.63 -24.29
C ASN A 354 -1.98 -1.58 -23.93
N THR A 355 -3.06 -1.99 -23.29
CA THR A 355 -4.14 -1.08 -22.84
C THR A 355 -3.63 -0.09 -21.80
N ILE A 356 -2.88 -0.55 -20.79
CA ILE A 356 -2.29 0.32 -19.77
C ILE A 356 -1.33 1.32 -20.42
N ALA A 357 -0.43 0.87 -21.29
CA ALA A 357 0.51 1.74 -21.97
C ALA A 357 -0.18 2.83 -22.81
N ALA A 358 -1.27 2.49 -23.51
CA ALA A 358 -1.99 3.41 -24.35
C ALA A 358 -2.94 4.35 -23.59
N THR A 359 -3.64 3.84 -22.59
CA THR A 359 -4.75 4.58 -21.93
C THR A 359 -4.36 5.14 -20.57
N TYR A 360 -3.49 4.46 -19.82
CA TYR A 360 -3.09 4.77 -18.46
C TYR A 360 -1.56 4.82 -18.29
N PRO A 361 -0.81 5.60 -19.10
CA PRO A 361 0.65 5.49 -19.20
C PRO A 361 1.40 5.78 -17.89
N THR A 362 0.77 6.43 -16.91
CA THR A 362 1.33 6.63 -15.55
C THR A 362 0.78 5.65 -14.52
N GLY A 363 0.00 4.66 -14.95
CA GLY A 363 -0.64 3.69 -14.07
C GLY A 363 0.29 2.59 -13.56
N GLY A 364 1.39 2.34 -14.28
CA GLY A 364 2.39 1.29 -13.98
C GLY A 364 1.95 -0.12 -14.34
N GLY A 365 2.92 -0.98 -14.56
CA GLY A 365 2.75 -2.36 -15.03
C GLY A 365 2.62 -3.43 -13.93
N ALA A 366 2.52 -3.02 -12.66
CA ALA A 366 2.38 -3.97 -11.55
C ALA A 366 1.27 -5.01 -11.77
N PRO A 367 0.05 -4.64 -12.24
CA PRO A 367 -1.01 -5.62 -12.50
C PRO A 367 -0.61 -6.71 -13.49
N VAL A 368 0.17 -6.35 -14.51
CA VAL A 368 0.66 -7.28 -15.54
C VAL A 368 1.75 -8.19 -14.99
N THR A 369 2.73 -7.61 -14.28
CA THR A 369 3.84 -8.38 -13.70
C THR A 369 3.32 -9.39 -12.68
N VAL A 370 2.44 -8.96 -11.77
CA VAL A 370 1.80 -9.85 -10.78
C VAL A 370 0.98 -10.92 -11.49
N GLY A 371 0.19 -10.54 -12.49
CA GLY A 371 -0.60 -11.48 -13.30
C GLY A 371 0.25 -12.56 -13.95
N LEU A 372 1.41 -12.21 -14.56
CA LEU A 372 2.35 -13.14 -15.14
C LEU A 372 2.92 -14.13 -14.11
N ILE A 373 3.29 -13.64 -12.92
CA ILE A 373 3.80 -14.49 -11.83
C ILE A 373 2.70 -15.43 -11.35
N CYS A 374 1.52 -14.91 -11.03
CA CYS A 374 0.42 -15.70 -10.48
C CYS A 374 -0.16 -16.70 -11.51
N ARG A 375 -0.11 -16.39 -12.80
CA ARG A 375 -0.48 -17.34 -13.86
C ARG A 375 0.39 -18.60 -13.84
N HIS A 376 1.64 -18.47 -13.45
CA HIS A 376 2.59 -19.59 -13.35
C HIS A 376 2.72 -20.16 -11.93
N TRP A 377 1.97 -19.60 -10.96
CA TRP A 377 1.97 -20.06 -9.57
C TRP A 377 1.20 -21.37 -9.44
N GLN A 378 1.94 -22.46 -9.21
CA GLN A 378 1.38 -23.82 -9.19
C GLN A 378 0.82 -24.14 -7.79
N SER A 379 -0.28 -23.53 -7.42
CA SER A 379 -1.03 -23.90 -6.23
C SER A 379 -2.53 -23.84 -6.47
N THR A 380 -3.28 -24.69 -5.76
CA THR A 380 -4.74 -24.53 -5.70
C THR A 380 -5.06 -23.39 -4.75
N PRO A 381 -5.79 -22.36 -5.19
CA PRO A 381 -6.19 -21.28 -4.34
C PRO A 381 -6.95 -21.80 -3.12
N ARG A 382 -6.57 -21.28 -1.93
CA ARG A 382 -7.19 -21.65 -0.66
C ARG A 382 -7.88 -20.41 -0.07
N PRO A 383 -9.14 -20.13 -0.47
CA PRO A 383 -9.84 -18.95 -0.01
C PRO A 383 -10.06 -19.01 1.51
N ALA A 384 -9.87 -17.87 2.17
CA ALA A 384 -9.99 -17.79 3.62
C ALA A 384 -11.41 -18.10 4.12
N ALA A 385 -12.43 -17.52 3.47
CA ALA A 385 -13.84 -17.71 3.79
C ALA A 385 -14.76 -17.30 2.63
N SER A 386 -16.01 -17.73 2.67
CA SER A 386 -17.06 -17.16 1.84
C SER A 386 -17.53 -15.83 2.43
N MET A 387 -17.48 -14.74 1.68
CA MET A 387 -17.94 -13.43 2.14
C MET A 387 -19.46 -13.38 2.40
N ALA A 388 -20.24 -14.34 1.89
CA ALA A 388 -21.65 -14.48 2.24
C ALA A 388 -21.86 -14.73 3.76
N SER A 389 -20.86 -15.29 4.44
CA SER A 389 -20.90 -15.52 5.90
C SER A 389 -20.81 -14.22 6.72
N LEU A 390 -20.45 -13.08 6.10
CA LEU A 390 -20.49 -11.76 6.76
C LEU A 390 -21.89 -11.38 7.23
N ALA A 391 -22.93 -11.97 6.65
CA ALA A 391 -24.31 -11.80 7.13
C ALA A 391 -24.52 -12.28 8.59
N GLN A 392 -23.64 -13.13 9.11
CA GLN A 392 -23.69 -13.66 10.48
C GLN A 392 -22.72 -12.93 11.42
N ALA A 393 -21.81 -12.11 10.88
CA ALA A 393 -20.82 -11.38 11.64
C ALA A 393 -21.38 -10.06 12.20
N PRO A 394 -20.79 -9.51 13.28
CA PRO A 394 -21.10 -8.16 13.70
C PRO A 394 -20.81 -7.14 12.59
N ALA A 395 -21.60 -6.07 12.55
CA ALA A 395 -21.40 -4.97 11.61
C ALA A 395 -20.03 -4.31 11.81
N MET A 396 -19.36 -3.97 10.70
CA MET A 396 -18.02 -3.37 10.66
C MET A 396 -18.09 -1.88 10.32
N LEU A 397 -17.07 -1.13 10.71
CA LEU A 397 -16.83 0.23 10.24
C LEU A 397 -15.81 0.20 9.11
N MET A 398 -16.15 0.79 7.98
CA MET A 398 -15.30 0.91 6.80
C MET A 398 -14.94 2.38 6.57
N LEU A 399 -13.69 2.65 6.23
CA LEU A 399 -13.17 3.96 5.86
C LEU A 399 -12.57 3.91 4.46
N GLN A 400 -12.77 4.99 3.68
CA GLN A 400 -12.24 5.04 2.33
C GLN A 400 -11.87 6.45 1.90
N ALA A 401 -10.65 6.67 1.39
CA ALA A 401 -10.33 7.89 0.68
C ALA A 401 -10.96 7.88 -0.72
N GLU A 402 -11.51 9.01 -1.17
CA GLU A 402 -12.17 9.11 -2.48
C GLU A 402 -11.23 8.76 -3.63
N PHE A 403 -9.96 9.16 -3.54
CA PHE A 403 -8.95 8.96 -4.57
C PHE A 403 -7.81 8.07 -4.06
N ASP A 404 -8.15 6.90 -3.54
CA ASP A 404 -7.16 5.90 -3.13
C ASP A 404 -6.59 5.19 -4.37
N PRO A 405 -5.26 5.23 -4.62
CA PRO A 405 -4.66 4.62 -5.80
C PRO A 405 -4.40 3.12 -5.68
N ALA A 406 -4.40 2.57 -4.45
CA ALA A 406 -4.11 1.17 -4.17
C ALA A 406 -5.39 0.35 -3.97
N THR A 407 -6.36 0.90 -3.23
CA THR A 407 -7.68 0.32 -3.03
C THR A 407 -8.76 1.32 -3.47
N PRO A 408 -9.05 1.43 -4.77
CA PRO A 408 -9.97 2.44 -5.29
C PRO A 408 -11.36 2.34 -4.70
N LEU A 409 -12.03 3.50 -4.53
CA LEU A 409 -13.39 3.62 -3.95
C LEU A 409 -14.40 2.65 -4.60
N GLU A 410 -14.31 2.40 -5.91
CA GLU A 410 -15.16 1.42 -6.59
C GLU A 410 -15.07 0.03 -5.94
N GLY A 411 -13.84 -0.44 -5.65
CA GLY A 411 -13.63 -1.72 -4.99
C GLY A 411 -14.16 -1.73 -3.55
N ALA A 412 -14.00 -0.62 -2.83
CA ALA A 412 -14.55 -0.47 -1.49
C ALA A 412 -16.08 -0.50 -1.47
N LEU A 413 -16.74 0.06 -2.48
CA LEU A 413 -18.20 -0.01 -2.64
C LEU A 413 -18.67 -1.44 -2.90
N ASN A 414 -17.97 -2.20 -3.75
CA ASN A 414 -18.28 -3.63 -3.97
C ASN A 414 -18.15 -4.44 -2.66
N ALA A 415 -17.09 -4.21 -1.89
CA ALA A 415 -16.90 -4.83 -0.59
C ALA A 415 -17.98 -4.44 0.43
N PHE A 416 -18.41 -3.18 0.38
CA PHE A 416 -19.49 -2.66 1.22
C PHE A 416 -20.85 -3.32 0.90
N ASP A 417 -21.13 -3.57 -0.37
CA ASP A 417 -22.39 -4.20 -0.79
C ASP A 417 -22.53 -5.64 -0.25
N VAL A 418 -21.41 -6.37 -0.14
CA VAL A 418 -21.40 -7.73 0.44
C VAL A 418 -21.24 -7.75 1.96
N SER A 419 -21.23 -6.59 2.62
CA SER A 419 -21.08 -6.44 4.07
C SER A 419 -22.34 -5.88 4.72
N PRO A 420 -23.38 -6.70 4.89
CA PRO A 420 -24.67 -6.24 5.42
C PRO A 420 -24.52 -5.70 6.85
N GLY A 421 -25.21 -4.61 7.15
CA GLY A 421 -25.15 -3.97 8.46
C GLY A 421 -23.94 -3.07 8.69
N SER A 422 -22.86 -3.20 7.92
CA SER A 422 -21.67 -2.36 8.04
C SER A 422 -21.92 -0.90 7.65
N ARG A 423 -21.03 0.00 8.08
CA ARG A 423 -21.07 1.44 7.79
C ARG A 423 -19.83 1.84 7.03
N LEU A 424 -20.01 2.63 5.96
CA LEU A 424 -18.90 3.19 5.18
C LEU A 424 -18.86 4.70 5.34
N VAL A 425 -17.71 5.21 5.76
CA VAL A 425 -17.37 6.63 5.80
C VAL A 425 -16.35 6.91 4.71
N ALA A 426 -16.75 7.59 3.65
CA ALA A 426 -15.84 8.01 2.58
C ALA A 426 -15.33 9.43 2.83
N VAL A 427 -14.06 9.69 2.58
CA VAL A 427 -13.44 11.01 2.76
C VAL A 427 -13.30 11.69 1.39
N ARG A 428 -14.19 12.65 1.14
CA ARG A 428 -14.26 13.40 -0.11
C ARG A 428 -13.05 14.31 -0.28
N GLY A 429 -12.47 14.32 -1.47
CA GLY A 429 -11.29 15.13 -1.79
C GLY A 429 -9.98 14.59 -1.20
N MET A 430 -10.00 13.47 -0.47
CA MET A 430 -8.80 12.84 0.03
C MET A 430 -8.17 11.96 -1.04
N TYR A 431 -6.88 12.17 -1.24
CA TYR A 431 -6.01 11.29 -2.02
C TYR A 431 -4.97 10.68 -1.10
N GLY A 432 -4.73 9.40 -1.30
CA GLY A 432 -3.77 8.64 -0.50
C GLY A 432 -4.37 7.37 0.05
N HIS A 433 -3.50 6.53 0.57
CA HIS A 433 -3.82 5.22 1.10
C HIS A 433 -3.72 5.25 2.63
N GLY A 434 -4.74 4.79 3.34
CA GLY A 434 -4.91 4.95 4.78
C GLY A 434 -5.60 6.27 5.15
N VAL A 435 -6.66 6.21 5.96
CA VAL A 435 -7.47 7.36 6.40
C VAL A 435 -7.22 7.68 7.86
N PHE A 436 -7.43 6.70 8.76
CA PHE A 436 -7.35 6.88 10.20
C PHE A 436 -5.92 7.13 10.67
N GLY A 437 -5.72 8.23 11.38
CA GLY A 437 -4.38 8.67 11.81
C GLY A 437 -3.58 9.37 10.71
N MET A 438 -3.91 9.17 9.43
CA MET A 438 -3.17 9.73 8.29
C MET A 438 -3.71 11.11 7.86
N SER A 439 -4.93 11.45 8.21
CA SER A 439 -5.54 12.76 7.94
C SER A 439 -5.91 13.46 9.24
N ALA A 440 -6.24 14.75 9.16
CA ALA A 440 -6.84 15.49 10.27
C ALA A 440 -8.36 15.60 10.11
N THR A 441 -8.99 14.68 9.38
CA THR A 441 -10.42 14.71 9.06
C THR A 441 -11.25 14.30 10.27
N PRO A 442 -11.85 15.25 11.03
CA PRO A 442 -12.39 14.96 12.36
C PRO A 442 -13.51 13.92 12.35
N CYS A 443 -14.40 13.94 11.35
CA CYS A 443 -15.52 13.01 11.32
C CYS A 443 -15.07 11.56 11.08
N ALA A 444 -14.04 11.31 10.27
CA ALA A 444 -13.48 9.98 10.06
C ALA A 444 -12.77 9.48 11.33
N GLU A 445 -11.91 10.32 11.91
CA GLU A 445 -11.19 10.04 13.15
C GLU A 445 -12.15 9.73 14.31
N GLN A 446 -13.19 10.56 14.50
CA GLN A 446 -14.20 10.39 15.56
C GLN A 446 -15.04 9.13 15.34
N SER A 447 -15.38 8.79 14.08
CA SER A 447 -16.16 7.59 13.78
C SER A 447 -15.40 6.33 14.22
N VAL A 448 -14.09 6.26 13.96
CA VAL A 448 -13.24 5.14 14.39
C VAL A 448 -13.10 5.11 15.90
N ALA A 449 -12.73 6.23 16.51
CA ALA A 449 -12.51 6.30 17.96
C ALA A 449 -13.78 5.94 18.72
N ARG A 450 -14.93 6.51 18.33
CA ARG A 450 -16.22 6.20 18.93
C ARG A 450 -16.57 4.72 18.80
N PHE A 451 -16.44 4.16 17.58
CA PHE A 451 -16.77 2.76 17.36
C PHE A 451 -15.85 1.83 18.17
N LEU A 452 -14.52 2.06 18.14
CA LEU A 452 -13.58 1.24 18.89
C LEU A 452 -13.79 1.34 20.42
N LEU A 453 -14.12 2.52 20.94
CA LEU A 453 -14.26 2.74 22.38
C LEU A 453 -15.64 2.34 22.94
N THR A 454 -16.71 2.52 22.15
CA THR A 454 -18.09 2.37 22.63
C THR A 454 -18.91 1.31 21.89
N GLY A 455 -18.44 0.83 20.72
CA GLY A 455 -19.20 -0.06 19.84
C GLY A 455 -20.27 0.64 19.02
N VAL A 456 -20.39 1.98 19.09
CA VAL A 456 -21.43 2.73 18.39
C VAL A 456 -20.98 3.09 16.98
N LEU A 457 -21.65 2.51 15.99
CA LEU A 457 -21.46 2.81 14.57
C LEU A 457 -22.14 4.15 14.18
N PRO A 458 -21.71 4.80 13.07
CA PRO A 458 -22.45 5.89 12.44
C PRO A 458 -23.91 5.50 12.15
N THR A 459 -24.83 6.45 12.25
CA THR A 459 -26.27 6.21 12.00
C THR A 459 -26.51 5.86 10.54
N GLU A 460 -25.93 6.64 9.63
CA GLU A 460 -26.09 6.42 8.20
C GLU A 460 -25.27 5.22 7.75
N ARG A 461 -25.85 4.39 6.86
CA ARG A 461 -25.15 3.25 6.29
C ARG A 461 -23.94 3.68 5.45
N PHE A 462 -24.08 4.78 4.71
CA PHE A 462 -23.04 5.41 3.93
C PHE A 462 -23.01 6.91 4.19
N SER A 463 -21.83 7.48 4.46
CA SER A 463 -21.67 8.91 4.70
C SER A 463 -20.36 9.44 4.11
N TYR A 464 -20.33 10.76 3.86
CA TYR A 464 -19.13 11.47 3.44
C TYR A 464 -18.60 12.37 4.56
N CYS A 465 -17.27 12.43 4.68
CA CYS A 465 -16.54 13.49 5.37
C CYS A 465 -15.80 14.32 4.34
N ASP A 466 -15.68 15.61 4.53
CA ASP A 466 -14.79 16.42 3.71
C ASP A 466 -13.36 16.34 4.26
N TYR A 467 -12.40 16.16 3.35
CA TYR A 467 -10.99 16.02 3.71
C TYR A 467 -10.45 17.28 4.38
N VAL A 468 -9.83 17.10 5.53
CA VAL A 468 -9.05 18.13 6.21
C VAL A 468 -7.59 17.69 6.19
N PRO A 469 -6.72 18.42 5.45
CA PRO A 469 -5.29 18.13 5.44
C PRO A 469 -4.71 18.22 6.86
N SER A 470 -3.82 17.30 7.21
CA SER A 470 -3.08 17.40 8.46
C SER A 470 -2.19 18.66 8.42
N PRO A 471 -2.28 19.57 9.41
CA PRO A 471 -1.36 20.69 9.46
C PRO A 471 0.06 20.18 9.58
N ALA A 472 0.99 20.83 8.86
CA ALA A 472 2.41 20.59 9.04
C ALA A 472 2.77 21.04 10.47
N VAL A 473 2.88 20.09 11.38
CA VAL A 473 3.24 20.40 12.77
C VAL A 473 4.73 20.77 12.80
N ARG A 474 5.04 22.04 12.92
CA ARG A 474 6.36 22.48 13.34
C ARG A 474 6.52 22.14 14.81
N ALA A 475 7.00 20.93 15.11
CA ALA A 475 7.41 20.59 16.46
C ALA A 475 8.64 21.44 16.84
N ARG A 476 8.61 22.09 18.01
CA ARG A 476 9.82 22.63 18.63
C ARG A 476 10.76 21.46 18.89
N ARG A 477 11.98 21.57 18.38
CA ARG A 477 13.08 20.70 18.76
C ARG A 477 13.45 21.06 20.19
N ASP A 478 13.00 20.26 21.16
CA ASP A 478 13.71 20.08 22.39
C ASP A 478 14.71 18.94 22.21
N GLU A 479 15.92 19.13 22.70
CA GLU A 479 17.10 18.31 22.50
C GLU A 479 16.88 16.87 23.01
N GLY A 480 16.57 15.97 22.11
CA GLY A 480 16.39 14.53 22.28
C GLY A 480 15.73 13.97 21.03
N GLU A 481 16.24 12.86 20.49
CA GLU A 481 15.79 12.22 19.24
C GLU A 481 14.31 11.79 19.23
N GLU A 482 13.37 12.70 19.47
CA GLU A 482 11.94 12.43 19.30
C GLU A 482 11.51 12.73 17.87
N ARG A 483 11.13 11.68 17.16
CA ARG A 483 10.48 11.78 15.84
C ARG A 483 9.23 12.63 15.95
N THR A 484 9.07 13.62 15.08
CA THR A 484 7.88 14.46 15.03
C THR A 484 6.67 13.65 14.56
N LEU A 485 5.45 14.09 14.91
CA LEU A 485 4.21 13.48 14.41
C LEU A 485 4.16 13.47 12.86
N HIS A 486 4.72 14.50 12.23
CA HIS A 486 4.82 14.57 10.78
C HIS A 486 5.74 13.48 10.22
N GLU A 487 6.93 13.30 10.78
CA GLU A 487 7.88 12.25 10.37
C GLU A 487 7.30 10.85 10.55
N VAL A 488 6.60 10.59 11.65
CA VAL A 488 5.93 9.31 11.90
C VAL A 488 4.80 9.07 10.87
N ARG A 489 4.00 10.09 10.57
CA ARG A 489 2.93 10.00 9.55
C ARG A 489 3.48 9.77 8.16
N GLU A 490 4.51 10.50 7.76
CA GLU A 490 5.12 10.36 6.44
C GLU A 490 5.79 8.98 6.27
N ASP A 491 6.45 8.48 7.31
CA ASP A 491 7.05 7.16 7.29
C ASP A 491 5.99 6.04 7.21
N LEU A 492 4.90 6.15 7.98
CA LEU A 492 3.78 5.22 7.88
C LEU A 492 3.09 5.29 6.52
N ARG A 493 2.87 6.50 5.97
CA ARG A 493 2.31 6.66 4.62
C ARG A 493 3.21 6.04 3.55
N ALA A 494 4.51 6.28 3.62
CA ALA A 494 5.47 5.70 2.69
C ALA A 494 5.42 4.18 2.72
N ARG A 495 5.44 3.58 3.92
CA ARG A 495 5.36 2.12 4.09
C ARG A 495 4.02 1.53 3.66
N LEU A 496 2.91 2.26 3.84
CA LEU A 496 1.60 1.83 3.36
C LEU A 496 1.46 1.98 1.85
N ALA A 497 2.09 2.99 1.24
CA ALA A 497 2.08 3.18 -0.20
C ALA A 497 2.95 2.16 -0.96
N ASP A 498 3.99 1.65 -0.31
CA ASP A 498 4.88 0.60 -0.83
C ASP A 498 4.31 -0.82 -0.62
N SER A 499 3.22 -0.94 0.16
CA SER A 499 2.49 -2.19 0.43
C SER A 499 1.33 -2.39 -0.55
#